data_e6dc5c4cc485681edba59115299796dc
#
_entry.id   e6dc5c4cc485681edba59115299796dc
#
_cell.length_a   1.000
_cell.length_b   1.000
_cell.length_c   1.000
_cell.angle_alpha   90.00
_cell.angle_beta   90.00
_cell.angle_gamma   90.00
#
_symmetry.space_group_name_H-M   'P 1'
#
loop_
_entity.id
_entity.type
_entity.pdbx_description
1 polymer ?
#
loop_
_entity_poly.entity_id
_entity_poly.type
_entity_poly.pdbx_seq_one_letter_code
_entity_poly.pdbx_strand_id
1 'polypeptide(L)'
;MHRIAPCAPYLPRRASDTNKYDYGRVLIVGGCVGYTGAPTLCARAALRCGAGLVSVGVPEAIYAVTAVKNDEAMPFPLPSAEGKLAHDALPILLERLQKSDVCVLGPGLGRSDALTALVQAVVTQSGTPLVLDADALFAVAQDVAVLDRACAPIVLTPHDGEFARLAGPDETGRAEAASDFAVRHGCTVVRKGPETVCAFPDGDAAVLRAGNPGMAKGGSGDVLAGMLGALLCQMPARDAVQTAVWLHGRAGDLCAGRMGEYAMNPTDVIAALPEVTKPIIR
;
A
#
# COMPACT_ATOMS: atom_id res chain seq x y z
N MET A 1 19.40 -15.30 -1.51
CA MET A 1 19.00 -14.18 -0.64
C MET A 1 20.21 -13.57 0.07
N HIS A 2 20.35 -12.25 -0.01
CA HIS A 2 21.28 -11.48 0.82
C HIS A 2 20.50 -10.87 1.99
N ARG A 3 20.70 -11.38 3.22
CA ARG A 3 20.04 -10.82 4.40
C ARG A 3 20.77 -9.54 4.83
N ILE A 4 20.10 -8.39 4.74
CA ILE A 4 20.61 -7.09 5.17
C ILE A 4 20.02 -6.71 6.54
N ALA A 5 20.77 -5.89 7.30
CA ALA A 5 20.19 -5.24 8.45
C ALA A 5 19.11 -4.24 8.01
N PRO A 6 17.97 -4.12 8.74
CA PRO A 6 17.01 -3.08 8.46
C PRO A 6 17.70 -1.70 8.49
N CYS A 7 17.31 -0.80 7.59
CA CYS A 7 17.79 0.58 7.62
C CYS A 7 17.31 1.27 8.91
N ALA A 8 18.09 2.23 9.41
CA ALA A 8 17.61 3.10 10.48
C ALA A 8 16.45 3.96 9.92
N PRO A 9 15.23 3.87 10.48
CA PRO A 9 14.10 4.60 9.96
C PRO A 9 14.34 6.11 10.05
N TYR A 10 13.95 6.84 9.02
CA TYR A 10 14.02 8.28 9.00
C TYR A 10 12.93 8.88 8.13
N LEU A 11 12.63 10.15 8.36
CA LEU A 11 11.82 10.98 7.46
C LEU A 11 12.62 12.21 7.07
N PRO A 12 12.64 12.60 5.80
CA PRO A 12 13.35 13.81 5.36
C PRO A 12 12.73 15.04 6.01
N ARG A 13 13.59 15.95 6.47
CA ARG A 13 13.13 17.26 6.97
C ARG A 13 12.55 18.06 5.82
N ARG A 14 11.36 18.63 6.02
CA ARG A 14 10.75 19.53 5.05
C ARG A 14 11.50 20.85 5.01
N ALA A 15 11.85 21.31 3.82
CA ALA A 15 12.42 22.64 3.64
C ALA A 15 11.35 23.71 3.86
N SER A 16 11.78 24.96 4.20
CA SER A 16 10.84 26.06 4.45
C SER A 16 10.20 26.64 3.19
N ASP A 17 10.87 26.49 2.05
CA ASP A 17 10.38 26.98 0.74
C ASP A 17 9.92 25.80 -0.10
N THR A 18 8.74 25.29 0.22
CA THR A 18 8.13 24.12 -0.45
C THR A 18 6.63 24.28 -0.54
N ASN A 19 6.04 23.55 -1.46
CA ASN A 19 4.61 23.48 -1.68
C ASN A 19 4.11 22.02 -1.71
N LYS A 20 2.82 21.81 -1.84
CA LYS A 20 2.21 20.48 -1.80
C LYS A 20 2.70 19.49 -2.88
N TYR A 21 3.19 19.97 -4.01
CA TYR A 21 3.67 19.11 -5.10
C TYR A 21 5.06 18.51 -4.81
N ASP A 22 5.83 19.14 -3.91
CA ASP A 22 7.16 18.66 -3.50
C ASP A 22 7.08 17.40 -2.62
N TYR A 23 5.89 17.07 -2.09
CA TYR A 23 5.66 15.93 -1.19
C TYR A 23 4.85 14.81 -1.82
N GLY A 24 4.69 14.88 -3.14
CA GLY A 24 4.12 13.83 -3.97
C GLY A 24 2.59 13.81 -4.06
N ARG A 25 2.15 13.20 -5.14
CA ARG A 25 0.75 13.00 -5.53
C ARG A 25 0.44 11.51 -5.49
N VAL A 26 -0.27 11.09 -4.45
CA VAL A 26 -0.68 9.68 -4.29
C VAL A 26 -2.06 9.50 -4.89
N LEU A 27 -2.19 8.55 -5.80
CA LEU A 27 -3.48 8.04 -6.28
C LEU A 27 -3.81 6.76 -5.51
N ILE A 28 -4.99 6.71 -4.92
CA ILE A 28 -5.52 5.49 -4.31
C ILE A 28 -6.69 5.02 -5.16
N VAL A 29 -6.70 3.76 -5.54
CA VAL A 29 -7.79 3.13 -6.30
C VAL A 29 -8.28 1.93 -5.51
N GLY A 30 -9.50 2.01 -5.02
CA GLY A 30 -10.04 0.99 -4.14
C GLY A 30 -11.51 1.19 -3.81
N GLY A 31 -12.01 0.34 -2.92
CA GLY A 31 -13.38 0.35 -2.46
C GLY A 31 -14.37 -0.29 -3.42
N CYS A 32 -15.44 -0.81 -2.86
CA CYS A 32 -16.66 -1.23 -3.55
C CYS A 32 -17.82 -1.14 -2.55
N VAL A 33 -19.04 -1.45 -2.99
CA VAL A 33 -20.19 -1.53 -2.08
C VAL A 33 -19.88 -2.52 -0.95
N GLY A 34 -20.00 -2.06 0.30
CA GLY A 34 -19.58 -2.81 1.50
C GLY A 34 -18.17 -2.52 2.00
N TYR A 35 -17.25 -1.99 1.17
CA TYR A 35 -15.84 -1.77 1.51
C TYR A 35 -15.40 -0.30 1.35
N THR A 36 -16.21 0.64 1.81
CA THR A 36 -15.90 2.09 1.76
C THR A 36 -14.84 2.53 2.76
N GLY A 37 -14.52 1.70 3.74
CA GLY A 37 -13.53 1.98 4.80
C GLY A 37 -12.09 1.86 4.29
N ALA A 38 -11.80 0.85 3.48
CA ALA A 38 -10.45 0.54 3.04
C ALA A 38 -9.74 1.71 2.32
N PRO A 39 -10.30 2.31 1.25
CA PRO A 39 -9.68 3.45 0.59
C PRO A 39 -9.61 4.70 1.49
N THR A 40 -10.55 4.86 2.44
CA THR A 40 -10.51 5.97 3.40
C THR A 40 -9.36 5.82 4.41
N LEU A 41 -9.14 4.63 4.97
CA LEU A 41 -8.02 4.35 5.88
C LEU A 41 -6.68 4.55 5.15
N CYS A 42 -6.59 4.04 3.92
CA CYS A 42 -5.42 4.22 3.07
C CYS A 42 -5.12 5.72 2.84
N ALA A 43 -6.13 6.53 2.47
CA ALA A 43 -5.98 7.96 2.23
C ALA A 43 -5.53 8.73 3.48
N ARG A 44 -6.16 8.46 4.62
CA ARG A 44 -5.81 9.09 5.90
C ARG A 44 -4.38 8.74 6.32
N ALA A 45 -3.96 7.49 6.14
CA ALA A 45 -2.59 7.06 6.43
C ALA A 45 -1.57 7.75 5.52
N ALA A 46 -1.86 7.88 4.21
CA ALA A 46 -1.01 8.59 3.28
C ALA A 46 -0.84 10.07 3.67
N LEU A 47 -1.92 10.75 4.00
CA LEU A 47 -1.88 12.15 4.49
C LEU A 47 -1.07 12.29 5.78
N ARG A 48 -1.25 11.38 6.75
CA ARG A 48 -0.48 11.37 8.01
C ARG A 48 1.01 11.06 7.81
N CYS A 49 1.37 10.38 6.74
CA CYS A 49 2.77 10.18 6.33
C CYS A 49 3.29 11.27 5.40
N GLY A 50 2.54 12.36 5.24
CA GLY A 50 3.05 13.58 4.63
C GLY A 50 2.89 13.68 3.12
N ALA A 51 2.07 12.85 2.48
CA ALA A 51 1.71 13.06 1.08
C ALA A 51 1.16 14.47 0.84
N GLY A 52 1.63 15.14 -0.20
CA GLY A 52 1.21 16.51 -0.51
C GLY A 52 -0.20 16.59 -1.10
N LEU A 53 -0.57 15.62 -1.91
CA LEU A 53 -1.89 15.45 -2.50
C LEU A 53 -2.29 13.99 -2.50
N VAL A 54 -3.53 13.69 -2.12
CA VAL A 54 -4.09 12.34 -2.17
C VAL A 54 -5.41 12.36 -2.95
N SER A 55 -5.45 11.65 -4.07
CA SER A 55 -6.67 11.44 -4.85
C SER A 55 -7.18 10.01 -4.62
N VAL A 56 -8.50 9.84 -4.56
CA VAL A 56 -9.12 8.53 -4.26
C VAL A 56 -10.14 8.19 -5.36
N GLY A 57 -9.77 7.28 -6.26
CA GLY A 57 -10.65 6.74 -7.29
C GLY A 57 -11.49 5.60 -6.74
N VAL A 58 -12.81 5.77 -6.78
CA VAL A 58 -13.75 4.77 -6.25
C VAL A 58 -14.88 4.52 -7.24
N PRO A 59 -15.55 3.34 -7.18
CA PRO A 59 -16.78 3.13 -7.94
C PRO A 59 -17.79 4.26 -7.69
N GLU A 60 -18.44 4.75 -8.76
CA GLU A 60 -19.48 5.79 -8.67
C GLU A 60 -20.54 5.46 -7.60
N ALA A 61 -20.88 4.19 -7.46
CA ALA A 61 -21.87 3.70 -6.48
C ALA A 61 -21.53 4.05 -5.02
N ILE A 62 -20.27 4.30 -4.69
CA ILE A 62 -19.82 4.62 -3.32
C ILE A 62 -19.18 6.02 -3.22
N TYR A 63 -19.17 6.80 -4.31
CA TYR A 63 -18.50 8.09 -4.36
C TYR A 63 -19.00 9.05 -3.26
N ALA A 64 -20.31 9.24 -3.16
CA ALA A 64 -20.88 10.17 -2.18
C ALA A 64 -20.49 9.81 -0.74
N VAL A 65 -20.53 8.51 -0.38
CA VAL A 65 -20.12 8.05 0.95
C VAL A 65 -18.63 8.26 1.18
N THR A 66 -17.81 8.02 0.16
CA THR A 66 -16.35 8.22 0.26
C THR A 66 -16.03 9.71 0.36
N ALA A 67 -16.72 10.57 -0.37
CA ALA A 67 -16.53 12.02 -0.31
C ALA A 67 -16.83 12.57 1.09
N VAL A 68 -17.90 12.13 1.72
CA VAL A 68 -18.25 12.54 3.11
C VAL A 68 -17.21 12.08 4.14
N LYS A 69 -16.52 10.96 3.89
CA LYS A 69 -15.51 10.43 4.83
C LYS A 69 -14.12 11.06 4.70
N ASN A 70 -13.85 11.82 3.65
CA ASN A 70 -12.52 12.33 3.33
C ASN A 70 -12.54 13.85 3.15
N ASP A 71 -12.11 14.57 4.17
CA ASP A 71 -12.05 16.03 4.16
C ASP A 71 -10.81 16.55 3.42
N GLU A 72 -9.65 15.90 3.60
CA GLU A 72 -8.37 16.34 3.05
C GLU A 72 -7.96 15.62 1.76
N ALA A 73 -8.42 14.37 1.56
CA ALA A 73 -8.23 13.66 0.29
C ALA A 73 -9.30 14.07 -0.73
N MET A 74 -9.01 13.85 -2.01
CA MET A 74 -9.87 14.23 -3.14
C MET A 74 -10.49 12.99 -3.81
N PRO A 75 -11.63 12.49 -3.33
CA PRO A 75 -12.34 11.41 -3.99
C PRO A 75 -12.88 11.82 -5.36
N PHE A 76 -12.88 10.89 -6.31
CA PHE A 76 -13.52 11.07 -7.60
C PHE A 76 -14.20 9.76 -8.05
N PRO A 77 -15.32 9.86 -8.79
CA PRO A 77 -16.03 8.68 -9.25
C PRO A 77 -15.36 8.06 -10.47
N LEU A 78 -15.44 6.74 -10.54
CA LEU A 78 -15.01 5.92 -11.66
C LEU A 78 -16.20 5.07 -12.15
N PRO A 79 -16.29 4.75 -13.46
CA PRO A 79 -17.29 3.84 -13.99
C PRO A 79 -17.41 2.57 -13.17
N SER A 80 -18.62 2.16 -12.87
CA SER A 80 -18.90 1.04 -11.99
C SER A 80 -20.04 0.15 -12.49
N ALA A 81 -19.92 -1.14 -12.22
CA ALA A 81 -20.95 -2.15 -12.43
C ALA A 81 -21.08 -3.01 -11.16
N GLU A 82 -22.30 -3.32 -10.76
CA GLU A 82 -22.58 -4.13 -9.57
C GLU A 82 -21.86 -3.65 -8.29
N GLY A 83 -21.68 -2.33 -8.16
CA GLY A 83 -21.03 -1.72 -7.01
C GLY A 83 -19.51 -1.85 -6.95
N LYS A 84 -18.86 -2.28 -8.03
CA LYS A 84 -17.41 -2.42 -8.20
C LYS A 84 -16.95 -1.60 -9.42
N LEU A 85 -15.65 -1.35 -9.56
CA LEU A 85 -15.10 -0.74 -10.76
C LEU A 85 -15.40 -1.62 -11.99
N ALA A 86 -15.81 -0.96 -13.07
CA ALA A 86 -16.00 -1.59 -14.37
C ALA A 86 -14.73 -1.46 -15.22
N HIS A 87 -14.62 -2.28 -16.27
CA HIS A 87 -13.44 -2.26 -17.15
C HIS A 87 -13.26 -0.92 -17.89
N ASP A 88 -14.33 -0.21 -18.18
CA ASP A 88 -14.31 1.11 -18.82
C ASP A 88 -13.77 2.24 -17.90
N ALA A 89 -13.46 1.94 -16.64
CA ALA A 89 -12.67 2.81 -15.79
C ALA A 89 -11.18 2.93 -16.23
N LEU A 90 -10.66 1.98 -17.02
CA LEU A 90 -9.25 1.91 -17.39
C LEU A 90 -8.70 3.19 -18.06
N PRO A 91 -9.33 3.78 -19.08
CA PRO A 91 -8.79 4.99 -19.72
C PRO A 91 -8.68 6.16 -18.75
N ILE A 92 -9.66 6.34 -17.86
CA ILE A 92 -9.65 7.39 -16.83
C ILE A 92 -8.55 7.14 -15.82
N LEU A 93 -8.35 5.88 -15.41
CA LEU A 93 -7.28 5.51 -14.49
C LEU A 93 -5.90 5.77 -15.10
N LEU A 94 -5.67 5.40 -16.35
CA LEU A 94 -4.39 5.65 -17.02
C LEU A 94 -4.09 7.16 -17.14
N GLU A 95 -5.08 8.00 -17.42
CA GLU A 95 -4.90 9.45 -17.41
C GLU A 95 -4.56 9.98 -16.00
N ARG A 96 -5.19 9.46 -14.96
CA ARG A 96 -4.92 9.85 -13.56
C ARG A 96 -3.55 9.38 -13.09
N LEU A 97 -3.14 8.17 -13.48
CA LEU A 97 -1.82 7.62 -13.19
C LEU A 97 -0.70 8.51 -13.73
N GLN A 98 -0.80 9.00 -14.97
CA GLN A 98 0.20 9.91 -15.56
C GLN A 98 0.39 11.21 -14.76
N LYS A 99 -0.59 11.61 -13.96
CA LYS A 99 -0.56 12.83 -13.13
C LYS A 99 -0.19 12.53 -11.67
N SER A 100 0.14 11.28 -11.35
CA SER A 100 0.44 10.82 -10.00
C SER A 100 1.87 10.32 -9.90
N ASP A 101 2.46 10.42 -8.72
CA ASP A 101 3.83 9.99 -8.48
C ASP A 101 3.89 8.54 -7.98
N VAL A 102 2.84 8.07 -7.32
CA VAL A 102 2.64 6.67 -6.88
C VAL A 102 1.15 6.36 -6.90
N CYS A 103 0.80 5.11 -7.23
CA CYS A 103 -0.57 4.61 -7.09
C CYS A 103 -0.63 3.44 -6.10
N VAL A 104 -1.58 3.51 -5.17
CA VAL A 104 -1.99 2.38 -4.31
C VAL A 104 -3.25 1.78 -4.91
N LEU A 105 -3.19 0.53 -5.34
CA LEU A 105 -4.28 -0.18 -6.00
C LEU A 105 -4.64 -1.43 -5.20
N GLY A 106 -5.91 -1.62 -4.87
CA GLY A 106 -6.37 -2.85 -4.26
C GLY A 106 -7.23 -2.76 -3.02
N PRO A 107 -7.01 -1.80 -2.09
CA PRO A 107 -7.76 -1.75 -0.85
C PRO A 107 -9.28 -1.81 -1.06
N GLY A 108 -9.89 -2.96 -0.74
CA GLY A 108 -11.34 -3.15 -0.81
C GLY A 108 -11.97 -3.10 -2.20
N LEU A 109 -11.24 -3.37 -3.28
CA LEU A 109 -11.76 -3.37 -4.66
C LEU A 109 -12.89 -4.39 -4.88
N GLY A 110 -12.89 -5.50 -4.12
CA GLY A 110 -13.69 -6.67 -4.41
C GLY A 110 -13.08 -7.50 -5.55
N ARG A 111 -13.82 -8.53 -5.98
CA ARG A 111 -13.33 -9.51 -6.96
C ARG A 111 -14.34 -9.73 -8.07
N SER A 112 -13.86 -9.77 -9.31
CA SER A 112 -14.57 -10.17 -10.52
C SER A 112 -13.57 -10.33 -11.65
N ASP A 113 -13.96 -10.99 -12.75
CA ASP A 113 -13.10 -11.12 -13.93
C ASP A 113 -12.79 -9.74 -14.54
N ALA A 114 -13.78 -8.84 -14.56
CA ALA A 114 -13.59 -7.47 -15.04
C ALA A 114 -12.54 -6.71 -14.22
N LEU A 115 -12.55 -6.86 -12.89
CA LEU A 115 -11.55 -6.27 -12.00
C LEU A 115 -10.17 -6.92 -12.19
N THR A 116 -10.12 -8.23 -12.38
CA THR A 116 -8.87 -8.92 -12.68
C THR A 116 -8.25 -8.37 -13.96
N ALA A 117 -9.01 -8.25 -15.04
CA ALA A 117 -8.56 -7.67 -16.29
C ALA A 117 -8.13 -6.20 -16.14
N LEU A 118 -8.89 -5.40 -15.37
CA LEU A 118 -8.56 -3.99 -15.09
C LEU A 118 -7.22 -3.86 -14.37
N VAL A 119 -7.02 -4.61 -13.29
CA VAL A 119 -5.77 -4.58 -12.50
C VAL A 119 -4.57 -5.02 -13.35
N GLN A 120 -4.69 -6.11 -14.10
CA GLN A 120 -3.63 -6.59 -14.98
C GLN A 120 -3.29 -5.58 -16.09
N ALA A 121 -4.31 -4.91 -16.65
CA ALA A 121 -4.11 -3.83 -17.62
C ALA A 121 -3.39 -2.61 -17.00
N VAL A 122 -3.74 -2.23 -15.77
CA VAL A 122 -3.02 -1.16 -15.04
C VAL A 122 -1.57 -1.55 -14.81
N VAL A 123 -1.28 -2.76 -14.37
CA VAL A 123 0.10 -3.25 -14.14
C VAL A 123 0.93 -3.16 -15.41
N THR A 124 0.39 -3.55 -16.56
CA THR A 124 1.13 -3.60 -17.82
C THR A 124 1.21 -2.27 -18.58
N GLN A 125 0.34 -1.31 -18.27
CA GLN A 125 0.25 -0.05 -19.02
C GLN A 125 0.64 1.19 -18.20
N SER A 126 0.72 1.07 -16.87
CA SER A 126 1.09 2.20 -16.01
C SER A 126 2.59 2.47 -16.05
N GLY A 127 2.99 3.70 -16.37
CA GLY A 127 4.35 4.20 -16.14
C GLY A 127 4.57 4.73 -14.71
N THR A 128 3.54 4.70 -13.86
CA THR A 128 3.58 5.19 -12.48
C THR A 128 3.86 4.02 -11.53
N PRO A 129 4.77 4.14 -10.56
CA PRO A 129 5.01 3.13 -9.53
C PRO A 129 3.73 2.69 -8.81
N LEU A 130 3.59 1.39 -8.58
CA LEU A 130 2.39 0.79 -8.00
C LEU A 130 2.67 0.12 -6.65
N VAL A 131 1.80 0.37 -5.68
CA VAL A 131 1.65 -0.45 -4.46
C VAL A 131 0.40 -1.30 -4.65
N LEU A 132 0.55 -2.62 -4.73
CA LEU A 132 -0.55 -3.56 -4.91
C LEU A 132 -0.84 -4.28 -3.59
N ASP A 133 -2.07 -4.14 -3.10
CA ASP A 133 -2.52 -4.74 -1.85
C ASP A 133 -3.87 -5.45 -2.02
N ALA A 134 -4.17 -6.35 -1.13
CA ALA A 134 -5.48 -7.00 -0.99
C ALA A 134 -6.04 -7.58 -2.31
N ASP A 135 -7.15 -7.05 -2.82
CA ASP A 135 -7.81 -7.61 -4.01
C ASP A 135 -7.02 -7.38 -5.31
N ALA A 136 -6.09 -6.42 -5.36
CA ALA A 136 -5.16 -6.32 -6.48
C ALA A 136 -4.15 -7.48 -6.49
N LEU A 137 -3.70 -7.96 -5.32
CA LEU A 137 -2.85 -9.15 -5.24
C LEU A 137 -3.61 -10.41 -5.68
N PHE A 138 -4.92 -10.50 -5.38
CA PHE A 138 -5.75 -11.58 -5.89
C PHE A 138 -5.84 -11.56 -7.43
N ALA A 139 -5.98 -10.38 -8.03
CA ALA A 139 -6.03 -10.23 -9.49
C ALA A 139 -4.70 -10.60 -10.16
N VAL A 140 -3.57 -10.21 -9.57
CA VAL A 140 -2.22 -10.59 -10.03
C VAL A 140 -1.99 -12.11 -9.89
N ALA A 141 -2.50 -12.73 -8.83
CA ALA A 141 -2.35 -14.17 -8.62
C ALA A 141 -3.07 -15.04 -9.68
N GLN A 142 -3.99 -14.48 -10.48
CA GLN A 142 -4.61 -15.20 -11.61
C GLN A 142 -3.66 -15.34 -12.81
N ASP A 143 -2.72 -14.43 -12.98
CA ASP A 143 -1.60 -14.47 -13.95
C ASP A 143 -0.41 -13.72 -13.36
N VAL A 144 0.44 -14.43 -12.62
CA VAL A 144 1.61 -13.81 -11.96
C VAL A 144 2.61 -13.26 -12.96
N ALA A 145 2.67 -13.82 -14.18
CA ALA A 145 3.55 -13.35 -15.24
C ALA A 145 3.21 -11.92 -15.73
N VAL A 146 2.08 -11.36 -15.30
CA VAL A 146 1.77 -9.93 -15.54
C VAL A 146 2.81 -9.00 -14.90
N LEU A 147 3.44 -9.42 -13.80
CA LEU A 147 4.51 -8.66 -13.14
C LEU A 147 5.75 -8.51 -14.03
N ASP A 148 6.07 -9.52 -14.83
CA ASP A 148 7.24 -9.52 -15.73
C ASP A 148 7.06 -8.54 -16.92
N ARG A 149 5.82 -8.08 -17.14
CA ARG A 149 5.43 -7.11 -18.16
C ARG A 149 5.16 -5.71 -17.59
N ALA A 150 5.44 -5.49 -16.32
CA ALA A 150 5.21 -4.20 -15.69
C ALA A 150 6.12 -3.11 -16.27
N CYS A 151 5.56 -1.92 -16.53
CA CYS A 151 6.30 -0.79 -17.09
C CYS A 151 6.90 0.13 -16.00
N ALA A 152 6.55 -0.08 -14.73
CA ALA A 152 6.99 0.73 -13.60
C ALA A 152 7.29 -0.14 -12.38
N PRO A 153 8.04 0.37 -11.39
CA PRO A 153 8.32 -0.35 -10.15
C PRO A 153 7.04 -0.78 -9.41
N ILE A 154 7.05 -2.01 -8.90
CA ILE A 154 5.93 -2.58 -8.14
C ILE A 154 6.37 -2.91 -6.72
N VAL A 155 5.52 -2.56 -5.76
CA VAL A 155 5.58 -3.01 -4.36
C VAL A 155 4.34 -3.85 -4.07
N LEU A 156 4.53 -5.11 -3.74
CA LEU A 156 3.47 -6.03 -3.31
C LEU A 156 3.43 -6.10 -1.80
N THR A 157 2.24 -6.12 -1.19
CA THR A 157 2.07 -6.16 0.27
C THR A 157 1.28 -7.38 0.75
N PRO A 158 1.66 -8.61 0.38
CA PRO A 158 0.90 -9.80 0.74
C PRO A 158 1.06 -10.17 2.22
N HIS A 159 -0.03 -10.61 2.86
CA HIS A 159 0.07 -11.50 4.02
C HIS A 159 0.37 -12.94 3.57
N ASP A 160 0.65 -13.87 4.50
CA ASP A 160 1.08 -15.23 4.13
C ASP A 160 0.09 -15.95 3.20
N GLY A 161 -1.22 -15.82 3.42
CA GLY A 161 -2.22 -16.43 2.55
C GLY A 161 -2.31 -15.81 1.15
N GLU A 162 -2.03 -14.51 0.99
CA GLU A 162 -1.91 -13.85 -0.31
C GLU A 162 -0.62 -14.25 -1.00
N PHE A 163 0.49 -14.32 -0.25
CA PHE A 163 1.77 -14.74 -0.79
C PHE A 163 1.73 -16.18 -1.31
N ALA A 164 1.10 -17.09 -0.57
CA ALA A 164 0.93 -18.47 -1.02
C ALA A 164 0.12 -18.61 -2.33
N ARG A 165 -0.80 -17.66 -2.63
CA ARG A 165 -1.50 -17.62 -3.92
C ARG A 165 -0.62 -17.12 -5.06
N LEU A 166 0.32 -16.21 -4.76
CA LEU A 166 1.26 -15.64 -5.74
C LEU A 166 2.41 -16.61 -6.05
N ALA A 167 3.01 -17.21 -5.04
CA ALA A 167 4.28 -17.92 -5.13
C ALA A 167 4.16 -19.45 -4.95
N GLY A 168 3.00 -19.93 -4.49
CA GLY A 168 2.85 -21.31 -4.02
C GLY A 168 3.31 -21.49 -2.56
N PRO A 169 3.41 -22.73 -2.08
CA PRO A 169 3.84 -23.03 -0.71
C PRO A 169 5.31 -22.67 -0.47
N ASP A 170 5.64 -22.27 0.77
CA ASP A 170 7.00 -21.98 1.18
C ASP A 170 7.79 -23.28 1.41
N GLU A 171 8.75 -23.54 0.56
CA GLU A 171 9.68 -24.67 0.74
C GLU A 171 11.00 -24.27 1.41
N THR A 172 11.39 -22.99 1.33
CA THR A 172 12.69 -22.47 1.76
C THR A 172 12.64 -21.55 2.99
N GLY A 173 11.42 -21.18 3.43
CA GLY A 173 11.18 -20.24 4.51
C GLY A 173 10.77 -18.85 4.03
N ARG A 174 10.08 -18.08 4.92
CA ARG A 174 9.39 -16.83 4.58
C ARG A 174 10.28 -15.79 3.89
N ALA A 175 11.49 -15.58 4.39
CA ALA A 175 12.38 -14.54 3.87
C ALA A 175 13.00 -14.95 2.52
N GLU A 176 13.41 -16.20 2.40
CA GLU A 176 13.98 -16.75 1.16
C GLU A 176 12.94 -16.79 0.05
N ALA A 177 11.75 -17.33 0.32
CA ALA A 177 10.67 -17.37 -0.66
C ALA A 177 10.28 -15.95 -1.15
N ALA A 178 10.20 -14.96 -0.24
CA ALA A 178 9.93 -13.58 -0.62
C ALA A 178 11.05 -12.97 -1.47
N SER A 179 12.31 -13.24 -1.14
CA SER A 179 13.47 -12.78 -1.91
C SER A 179 13.52 -13.40 -3.30
N ASP A 180 13.31 -14.72 -3.40
CA ASP A 180 13.32 -15.43 -4.68
C ASP A 180 12.19 -14.94 -5.61
N PHE A 181 11.01 -14.67 -5.04
CA PHE A 181 9.89 -14.08 -5.77
C PHE A 181 10.22 -12.66 -6.24
N ALA A 182 10.78 -11.82 -5.36
CA ALA A 182 11.14 -10.44 -5.66
C ALA A 182 12.15 -10.36 -6.81
N VAL A 183 13.18 -11.20 -6.78
CA VAL A 183 14.20 -11.30 -7.85
C VAL A 183 13.59 -11.80 -9.16
N ARG A 184 12.80 -12.88 -9.09
CA ARG A 184 12.19 -13.51 -10.28
C ARG A 184 11.32 -12.54 -11.06
N HIS A 185 10.51 -11.72 -10.35
CA HIS A 185 9.53 -10.83 -10.97
C HIS A 185 9.95 -9.36 -10.96
N GLY A 186 11.19 -9.04 -10.57
CA GLY A 186 11.71 -7.67 -10.58
C GLY A 186 10.92 -6.69 -9.69
N CYS A 187 10.27 -7.16 -8.63
CA CYS A 187 9.39 -6.36 -7.76
C CYS A 187 9.87 -6.33 -6.31
N THR A 188 9.34 -5.39 -5.51
CA THR A 188 9.55 -5.39 -4.06
C THR A 188 8.39 -6.13 -3.39
N VAL A 189 8.71 -6.98 -2.42
CA VAL A 189 7.72 -7.73 -1.63
C VAL A 189 7.78 -7.33 -0.17
N VAL A 190 6.67 -6.82 0.37
CA VAL A 190 6.46 -6.58 1.80
C VAL A 190 5.56 -7.70 2.32
N ARG A 191 6.16 -8.82 2.71
CA ARG A 191 5.43 -9.97 3.23
C ARG A 191 5.05 -9.75 4.68
N LYS A 192 3.79 -9.37 4.91
CA LYS A 192 3.23 -9.01 6.21
C LYS A 192 3.20 -10.19 7.19
N GLY A 193 3.46 -9.92 8.47
CA GLY A 193 3.42 -10.92 9.54
C GLY A 193 4.11 -10.42 10.82
N PRO A 194 4.21 -11.24 11.87
CA PRO A 194 4.92 -10.88 13.11
C PRO A 194 6.38 -10.47 12.87
N GLU A 195 7.00 -11.06 11.86
CA GLU A 195 8.28 -10.65 11.29
C GLU A 195 8.02 -10.27 9.83
N THR A 196 7.80 -8.99 9.57
CA THR A 196 7.56 -8.52 8.20
C THR A 196 8.85 -8.57 7.39
N VAL A 197 8.81 -9.25 6.25
CA VAL A 197 9.93 -9.35 5.32
C VAL A 197 9.79 -8.29 4.23
N CYS A 198 10.80 -7.45 4.08
CA CYS A 198 10.96 -6.54 2.95
C CYS A 198 12.02 -7.12 2.00
N ALA A 199 11.61 -7.72 0.91
CA ALA A 199 12.47 -8.31 -0.11
C ALA A 199 12.52 -7.42 -1.35
N PHE A 200 13.70 -7.28 -1.94
CA PHE A 200 13.99 -6.36 -3.03
C PHE A 200 14.43 -7.10 -4.30
N PRO A 201 14.27 -6.50 -5.50
CA PRO A 201 14.56 -7.16 -6.77
C PRO A 201 16.04 -7.49 -7.00
N ASP A 202 16.95 -6.94 -6.20
CA ASP A 202 18.39 -7.25 -6.23
C ASP A 202 18.79 -8.44 -5.34
N GLY A 203 17.82 -9.07 -4.69
CA GLY A 203 18.02 -10.23 -3.81
C GLY A 203 18.28 -9.90 -2.35
N ASP A 204 18.35 -8.62 -2.00
CA ASP A 204 18.43 -8.19 -0.60
C ASP A 204 17.10 -8.37 0.11
N ALA A 205 17.14 -8.76 1.38
CA ALA A 205 15.96 -8.87 2.22
C ALA A 205 16.24 -8.41 3.66
N ALA A 206 15.37 -7.57 4.19
CA ALA A 206 15.37 -7.13 5.59
C ALA A 206 14.15 -7.71 6.33
N VAL A 207 14.34 -8.11 7.59
CA VAL A 207 13.27 -8.59 8.47
C VAL A 207 13.04 -7.57 9.57
N LEU A 208 11.83 -7.03 9.65
CA LEU A 208 11.45 -6.03 10.63
C LEU A 208 10.54 -6.66 11.70
N ARG A 209 10.88 -6.39 12.96
CA ARG A 209 10.15 -6.84 14.15
C ARG A 209 9.56 -5.63 14.86
N ALA A 210 8.37 -5.24 14.46
CA ALA A 210 7.60 -4.16 15.08
C ALA A 210 6.12 -4.47 14.91
N GLY A 211 5.31 -4.07 15.88
CA GLY A 211 3.89 -4.39 15.92
C GLY A 211 3.55 -5.50 16.90
N ASN A 212 2.27 -5.73 17.07
CA ASN A 212 1.72 -6.65 18.07
C ASN A 212 0.44 -7.33 17.53
N PRO A 213 -0.07 -8.39 18.21
CA PRO A 213 -1.25 -9.12 17.78
C PRO A 213 -2.53 -8.27 17.66
N GLY A 214 -2.63 -7.14 18.38
CA GLY A 214 -3.76 -6.21 18.27
C GLY A 214 -3.93 -5.59 16.88
N MET A 215 -2.86 -5.63 16.05
CA MET A 215 -2.90 -5.18 14.66
C MET A 215 -3.56 -6.20 13.71
N ALA A 216 -3.87 -7.40 14.17
CA ALA A 216 -4.57 -8.44 13.38
C ALA A 216 -6.07 -8.11 13.23
N LYS A 217 -6.37 -6.96 12.62
CA LYS A 217 -7.72 -6.44 12.34
C LYS A 217 -7.85 -5.97 10.91
N GLY A 218 -9.06 -6.07 10.36
CA GLY A 218 -9.37 -5.50 9.04
C GLY A 218 -9.07 -4.00 9.02
N GLY A 219 -8.39 -3.55 7.99
CA GLY A 219 -7.96 -2.16 7.83
C GLY A 219 -6.48 -1.90 8.16
N SER A 220 -5.79 -2.77 8.93
CA SER A 220 -4.37 -2.58 9.23
C SER A 220 -3.49 -2.60 7.97
N GLY A 221 -3.79 -3.48 7.01
CA GLY A 221 -3.11 -3.52 5.71
C GLY A 221 -3.35 -2.25 4.90
N ASP A 222 -4.58 -1.74 4.88
CA ASP A 222 -4.93 -0.50 4.17
C ASP A 222 -4.13 0.70 4.70
N VAL A 223 -3.91 0.76 6.02
CA VAL A 223 -3.05 1.79 6.64
C VAL A 223 -1.62 1.67 6.13
N LEU A 224 -1.02 0.47 6.15
CA LEU A 224 0.33 0.25 5.64
C LEU A 224 0.45 0.61 4.15
N ALA A 225 -0.51 0.22 3.33
CA ALA A 225 -0.52 0.53 1.90
C ALA A 225 -0.54 2.04 1.64
N GLY A 226 -1.33 2.80 2.41
CA GLY A 226 -1.35 4.27 2.35
C GLY A 226 -0.03 4.91 2.76
N MET A 227 0.59 4.41 3.83
CA MET A 227 1.90 4.86 4.29
C MET A 227 2.98 4.63 3.23
N LEU A 228 2.99 3.44 2.61
CA LEU A 228 3.90 3.11 1.50
C LEU A 228 3.71 4.08 0.34
N GLY A 229 2.47 4.33 -0.09
CA GLY A 229 2.18 5.28 -1.16
C GLY A 229 2.77 6.67 -0.89
N ALA A 230 2.63 7.17 0.33
CA ALA A 230 3.16 8.48 0.71
C ALA A 230 4.69 8.52 0.76
N LEU A 231 5.33 7.52 1.39
CA LEU A 231 6.78 7.54 1.58
C LEU A 231 7.55 7.27 0.29
N LEU A 232 6.99 6.45 -0.62
CA LEU A 232 7.57 6.21 -1.95
C LEU A 232 7.64 7.48 -2.81
N CYS A 233 6.81 8.50 -2.53
CA CYS A 233 6.91 9.81 -3.18
C CYS A 233 8.04 10.69 -2.62
N GLN A 234 8.54 10.41 -1.42
CA GLN A 234 9.34 11.35 -0.64
C GLN A 234 10.79 10.88 -0.39
N MET A 235 11.07 9.59 -0.63
CA MET A 235 12.39 9.02 -0.32
C MET A 235 12.69 7.79 -1.18
N PRO A 236 13.96 7.33 -1.24
CA PRO A 236 14.33 6.14 -2.00
C PRO A 236 13.48 4.93 -1.62
N ALA A 237 13.06 4.15 -2.61
CA ALA A 237 12.06 3.09 -2.43
C ALA A 237 12.43 2.08 -1.32
N ARG A 238 13.70 1.68 -1.21
CA ARG A 238 14.17 0.77 -0.16
C ARG A 238 13.96 1.34 1.24
N ASP A 239 14.29 2.61 1.43
CA ASP A 239 14.16 3.30 2.71
C ASP A 239 12.69 3.57 3.03
N ALA A 240 11.90 3.97 2.01
CA ALA A 240 10.45 4.19 2.11
C ALA A 240 9.74 2.93 2.62
N VAL A 241 10.02 1.79 2.00
CA VAL A 241 9.39 0.51 2.36
C VAL A 241 9.73 0.11 3.79
N GLN A 242 11.01 0.12 4.17
CA GLN A 242 11.41 -0.27 5.52
C GLN A 242 10.91 0.72 6.58
N THR A 243 10.96 2.04 6.29
CA THR A 243 10.44 3.07 7.20
C THR A 243 8.93 2.95 7.38
N ALA A 244 8.16 2.70 6.31
CA ALA A 244 6.71 2.50 6.41
C ALA A 244 6.36 1.31 7.30
N VAL A 245 7.01 0.17 7.09
CA VAL A 245 6.79 -1.05 7.89
C VAL A 245 7.14 -0.80 9.36
N TRP A 246 8.27 -0.16 9.62
CA TRP A 246 8.69 0.16 10.98
C TRP A 246 7.72 1.12 11.68
N LEU A 247 7.34 2.22 11.02
CA LEU A 247 6.40 3.20 11.57
C LEU A 247 5.04 2.58 11.86
N HIS A 248 4.52 1.75 10.95
CA HIS A 248 3.26 1.05 11.11
C HIS A 248 3.27 0.16 12.35
N GLY A 249 4.31 -0.66 12.51
CA GLY A 249 4.47 -1.50 13.70
C GLY A 249 4.62 -0.68 14.99
N ARG A 250 5.47 0.37 14.98
CA ARG A 250 5.69 1.22 16.17
C ARG A 250 4.44 2.00 16.58
N ALA A 251 3.65 2.49 15.62
CA ALA A 251 2.36 3.11 15.93
C ALA A 251 1.39 2.10 16.55
N GLY A 252 1.37 0.86 16.03
CA GLY A 252 0.61 -0.24 16.64
C GLY A 252 1.05 -0.56 18.07
N ASP A 253 2.36 -0.64 18.33
CA ASP A 253 2.90 -0.88 19.67
C ASP A 253 2.53 0.23 20.65
N LEU A 254 2.56 1.49 20.17
CA LEU A 254 2.15 2.64 20.99
C LEU A 254 0.65 2.55 21.35
N CYS A 255 -0.20 2.17 20.40
CA CYS A 255 -1.64 1.96 20.65
C CYS A 255 -1.88 0.83 21.65
N ALA A 256 -1.20 -0.31 21.49
CA ALA A 256 -1.31 -1.43 22.43
C ALA A 256 -0.89 -1.03 23.84
N GLY A 257 0.18 -0.25 24.00
CA GLY A 257 0.62 0.28 25.29
C GLY A 257 -0.36 1.24 25.97
N ARG A 258 -1.20 1.93 25.19
CA ARG A 258 -2.17 2.92 25.69
C ARG A 258 -3.52 2.31 26.04
N MET A 259 -4.03 1.44 25.20
CA MET A 259 -5.41 0.95 25.29
C MET A 259 -5.55 -0.57 25.25
N GLY A 260 -4.41 -1.28 25.15
CA GLY A 260 -4.40 -2.73 25.02
C GLY A 260 -4.69 -3.21 23.60
N GLU A 261 -4.27 -4.44 23.30
CA GLU A 261 -4.38 -5.04 21.96
C GLU A 261 -5.83 -5.27 21.51
N TYR A 262 -6.75 -5.48 22.44
CA TYR A 262 -8.16 -5.72 22.14
C TYR A 262 -8.89 -4.46 21.67
N ALA A 263 -8.59 -3.31 22.26
CA ALA A 263 -9.33 -2.06 22.02
C ALA A 263 -8.82 -1.28 20.80
N MET A 264 -7.53 -1.42 20.46
CA MET A 264 -6.92 -0.66 19.37
C MET A 264 -7.55 -0.98 17.99
N ASN A 265 -7.68 0.02 17.15
CA ASN A 265 -8.21 -0.07 15.78
C ASN A 265 -7.22 0.56 14.78
N PRO A 266 -7.35 0.32 13.47
CA PRO A 266 -6.52 0.97 12.45
C PRO A 266 -6.58 2.51 12.51
N THR A 267 -7.70 3.10 12.90
CA THR A 267 -7.83 4.56 13.10
C THR A 267 -6.97 5.07 14.24
N ASP A 268 -6.77 4.28 15.29
CA ASP A 268 -5.90 4.64 16.41
C ASP A 268 -4.42 4.60 15.96
N VAL A 269 -4.06 3.60 15.15
CA VAL A 269 -2.72 3.53 14.53
C VAL A 269 -2.44 4.78 13.69
N ILE A 270 -3.40 5.21 12.87
CA ILE A 270 -3.29 6.47 12.09
C ILE A 270 -3.13 7.68 13.03
N ALA A 271 -3.90 7.73 14.12
CA ALA A 271 -3.83 8.82 15.09
C ALA A 271 -2.50 8.85 15.86
N ALA A 272 -1.85 7.70 16.05
CA ALA A 272 -0.57 7.58 16.72
C ALA A 272 0.65 7.92 15.82
N LEU A 273 0.47 7.97 14.49
CA LEU A 273 1.57 8.25 13.56
C LEU A 273 2.36 9.53 13.89
N PRO A 274 1.74 10.68 14.26
CA PRO A 274 2.49 11.89 14.59
C PRO A 274 3.54 11.70 15.70
N GLU A 275 3.30 10.83 16.66
CA GLU A 275 4.21 10.60 17.79
C GLU A 275 5.40 9.74 17.42
N VAL A 276 5.22 8.79 16.49
CA VAL A 276 6.30 7.92 16.02
C VAL A 276 7.07 8.53 14.84
N THR A 277 6.47 9.43 14.09
CA THR A 277 7.13 10.13 12.97
C THR A 277 8.04 11.26 13.46
N LYS A 278 7.59 12.08 14.42
CA LYS A 278 8.34 13.23 14.92
C LYS A 278 9.78 12.93 15.36
N PRO A 279 10.08 11.84 16.09
CA PRO A 279 11.44 11.54 16.54
C PRO A 279 12.43 11.15 15.44
N ILE A 280 11.97 10.76 14.26
CA ILE A 280 12.81 10.26 13.17
C ILE A 280 12.99 11.26 12.01
N ILE A 281 12.49 12.48 12.15
CA ILE A 281 12.72 13.57 11.18
C ILE A 281 14.18 14.02 11.23
N ARG A 282 14.89 13.94 10.12
CA ARG A 282 16.32 14.27 10.00
C ARG A 282 16.58 15.23 8.85
#